data_98a67f56857ae2f5893c9aca70b3e35f
#
_entry.id   98a67f56857ae2f5893c9aca70b3e35f
#
_cell.length_a   1.000
_cell.length_b   1.000
_cell.length_c   1.000
_cell.angle_alpha   90.00
_cell.angle_beta   90.00
_cell.angle_gamma   90.00
#
_symmetry.space_group_name_H-M   'P 1'
#
loop_
_entity.id
_entity.type
_entity.pdbx_description
1 polymer ?
#
loop_
_entity_poly.entity_id
_entity_poly.type
_entity_poly.pdbx_seq_one_letter_code
_entity_poly.pdbx_strand_id
1 'polypeptide(L)'
;MRIATWNVNSIKQRLDAVTAWLKERGPDVVCLQETKCVDAAFPREEIEALGYNVATHGQKTFNGVAVLSKHRFDEVTPGLPGDDGDDHARFLEVVVSAGTRPVRIASIYLPNGNPPGPTDNRSDKYRYKLAWMDRLLHYASDRLRLEEPLVLAGDYNVIPAPADVSNPAAWVGDALFLPQTRSRFGALVHLGLTEAVRATTDAARVYTFWDYQAGAWQKNAGIRIDHLLLSPQAADRLVTAGIDRHVRGWERPSDHVPAWVELQM
;
A
#
# COMPACT_ATOMS: atom_id res chain seq x y z
N MET A 1 -13.48 7.84 -9.80
CA MET A 1 -12.44 6.78 -9.93
C MET A 1 -12.21 6.18 -8.56
N ARG A 2 -12.34 4.85 -8.44
CA ARG A 2 -12.02 4.12 -7.20
C ARG A 2 -10.66 3.47 -7.32
N ILE A 3 -9.75 3.83 -6.41
CA ILE A 3 -8.37 3.31 -6.32
C ILE A 3 -8.25 2.56 -5.02
N ALA A 4 -7.68 1.36 -5.06
CA ALA A 4 -7.52 0.51 -3.88
C ALA A 4 -6.07 0.02 -3.72
N THR A 5 -5.73 -0.38 -2.52
CA THR A 5 -4.49 -1.08 -2.18
C THR A 5 -4.79 -2.34 -1.38
N TRP A 6 -4.05 -3.41 -1.65
CA TRP A 6 -4.18 -4.67 -0.92
C TRP A 6 -2.88 -5.48 -0.94
N ASN A 7 -2.28 -5.68 0.20
CA ASN A 7 -1.23 -6.68 0.36
C ASN A 7 -1.89 -8.07 0.34
N VAL A 8 -1.63 -8.84 -0.71
CA VAL A 8 -2.30 -10.13 -0.94
C VAL A 8 -1.54 -11.33 -0.36
N ASN A 9 -0.35 -11.11 0.19
CA ASN A 9 0.47 -12.16 0.80
C ASN A 9 0.53 -13.44 -0.07
N SER A 10 0.99 -13.32 -1.31
CA SER A 10 1.01 -14.26 -2.43
C SER A 10 -0.26 -14.24 -3.29
N ILE A 11 -0.12 -13.64 -4.48
CA ILE A 11 -1.21 -13.58 -5.46
C ILE A 11 -1.72 -14.96 -5.87
N LYS A 12 -0.82 -15.94 -6.01
CA LYS A 12 -1.21 -17.30 -6.41
C LYS A 12 -2.06 -18.01 -5.36
N GLN A 13 -1.79 -17.75 -4.07
CA GLN A 13 -2.56 -18.37 -2.99
C GLN A 13 -3.90 -17.66 -2.75
N ARG A 14 -4.03 -16.40 -3.16
CA ARG A 14 -5.20 -15.54 -2.94
C ARG A 14 -5.91 -15.17 -4.22
N LEU A 15 -5.61 -15.84 -5.35
CA LEU A 15 -6.19 -15.51 -6.64
C LEU A 15 -7.72 -15.54 -6.60
N ASP A 16 -8.31 -16.58 -6.02
CA ASP A 16 -9.76 -16.71 -5.89
C ASP A 16 -10.37 -15.55 -5.07
N ALA A 17 -9.72 -15.20 -3.95
CA ALA A 17 -10.16 -14.07 -3.13
C ALA A 17 -10.02 -12.74 -3.87
N VAL A 18 -8.90 -12.52 -4.58
CA VAL A 18 -8.66 -11.30 -5.37
C VAL A 18 -9.69 -11.18 -6.48
N THR A 19 -9.91 -12.23 -7.27
CA THR A 19 -10.87 -12.20 -8.37
C THR A 19 -12.31 -12.05 -7.88
N ALA A 20 -12.67 -12.67 -6.76
CA ALA A 20 -13.98 -12.50 -6.12
C ALA A 20 -14.19 -11.04 -5.68
N TRP A 21 -13.20 -10.43 -5.01
CA TRP A 21 -13.27 -9.05 -4.57
C TRP A 21 -13.30 -8.06 -5.75
N LEU A 22 -12.53 -8.31 -6.81
CA LEU A 22 -12.58 -7.50 -8.04
C LEU A 22 -13.97 -7.51 -8.68
N LYS A 23 -14.64 -8.66 -8.69
CA LYS A 23 -16.04 -8.79 -9.18
C LYS A 23 -17.04 -8.08 -8.28
N GLU A 24 -16.88 -8.20 -6.96
CA GLU A 24 -17.77 -7.59 -5.97
C GLU A 24 -17.69 -6.07 -5.97
N ARG A 25 -16.47 -5.52 -5.93
CA ARG A 25 -16.23 -4.08 -5.69
C ARG A 25 -15.96 -3.28 -6.96
N GLY A 26 -15.44 -3.93 -7.99
CA GLY A 26 -15.18 -3.34 -9.29
C GLY A 26 -14.34 -2.06 -9.28
N PRO A 27 -13.24 -1.97 -8.49
CA PRO A 27 -12.41 -0.76 -8.46
C PRO A 27 -11.84 -0.45 -9.84
N ASP A 28 -11.50 0.81 -10.10
CA ASP A 28 -10.90 1.21 -11.38
C ASP A 28 -9.41 0.88 -11.41
N VAL A 29 -8.71 1.07 -10.27
CA VAL A 29 -7.29 0.75 -10.13
C VAL A 29 -7.04 0.03 -8.79
N VAL A 30 -6.16 -0.98 -8.80
CA VAL A 30 -5.76 -1.73 -7.59
C VAL A 30 -4.25 -1.85 -7.53
N CYS A 31 -3.66 -1.40 -6.44
CA CYS A 31 -2.27 -1.60 -6.09
C CYS A 31 -2.13 -2.86 -5.23
N LEU A 32 -1.40 -3.85 -5.70
CA LEU A 32 -1.15 -5.09 -4.97
C LEU A 32 0.27 -5.13 -4.44
N GLN A 33 0.43 -5.67 -3.23
CA GLN A 33 1.73 -5.90 -2.60
C GLN A 33 1.88 -7.38 -2.23
N GLU A 34 3.13 -7.81 -2.06
CA GLU A 34 3.51 -9.19 -1.77
C GLU A 34 2.94 -10.20 -2.78
N THR A 35 3.08 -9.91 -4.07
CA THR A 35 2.66 -10.85 -5.12
C THR A 35 3.47 -12.15 -5.08
N LYS A 36 4.72 -12.11 -4.56
CA LYS A 36 5.62 -13.25 -4.29
C LYS A 36 5.86 -14.14 -5.52
N CYS A 37 5.82 -13.55 -6.70
CA CYS A 37 6.11 -14.26 -7.95
C CYS A 37 6.86 -13.32 -8.91
N VAL A 38 7.63 -13.90 -9.81
CA VAL A 38 8.21 -13.19 -10.96
C VAL A 38 7.11 -12.81 -11.95
N ASP A 39 7.35 -11.79 -12.79
CA ASP A 39 6.36 -11.27 -13.74
C ASP A 39 5.76 -12.33 -14.64
N ALA A 40 6.59 -13.24 -15.18
CA ALA A 40 6.13 -14.33 -16.03
C ALA A 40 5.23 -15.37 -15.32
N ALA A 41 5.20 -15.36 -13.99
CA ALA A 41 4.42 -16.30 -13.19
C ALA A 41 3.20 -15.62 -12.50
N PHE A 42 2.97 -14.36 -12.79
CA PHE A 42 1.79 -13.63 -12.32
C PHE A 42 0.54 -14.16 -13.05
N PRO A 43 -0.59 -14.41 -12.38
CA PRO A 43 -1.83 -14.95 -12.99
C PRO A 43 -2.54 -13.85 -13.80
N ARG A 44 -1.91 -13.48 -14.93
CA ARG A 44 -2.34 -12.35 -15.76
C ARG A 44 -3.67 -12.65 -16.46
N GLU A 45 -3.81 -13.84 -17.02
CA GLU A 45 -4.98 -14.21 -17.81
C GLU A 45 -6.27 -14.14 -17.01
N GLU A 46 -6.27 -14.60 -15.76
CA GLU A 46 -7.44 -14.60 -14.88
C GLU A 46 -7.86 -13.15 -14.49
N ILE A 47 -6.88 -12.26 -14.37
CA ILE A 47 -7.14 -10.84 -14.06
C ILE A 47 -7.60 -10.09 -15.30
N GLU A 48 -6.95 -10.31 -16.45
CA GLU A 48 -7.31 -9.67 -17.72
C GLU A 48 -8.70 -10.10 -18.21
N ALA A 49 -9.10 -11.34 -17.93
CA ALA A 49 -10.46 -11.82 -18.19
C ALA A 49 -11.56 -11.03 -17.44
N LEU A 50 -11.20 -10.29 -16.38
CA LEU A 50 -12.08 -9.39 -15.65
C LEU A 50 -12.07 -7.94 -16.19
N GLY A 51 -11.35 -7.69 -17.28
CA GLY A 51 -11.26 -6.39 -17.93
C GLY A 51 -10.18 -5.46 -17.36
N TYR A 52 -9.19 -6.00 -16.62
CA TYR A 52 -8.08 -5.22 -16.11
C TYR A 52 -6.84 -5.35 -16.99
N ASN A 53 -6.17 -4.23 -17.26
CA ASN A 53 -4.78 -4.23 -17.69
C ASN A 53 -3.89 -4.50 -16.46
N VAL A 54 -2.74 -5.16 -16.66
CA VAL A 54 -1.85 -5.59 -15.57
C VAL A 54 -0.44 -5.06 -15.80
N ALA A 55 0.10 -4.33 -14.83
CA ALA A 55 1.50 -3.97 -14.73
C ALA A 55 2.11 -4.65 -13.51
N THR A 56 3.30 -5.24 -13.65
CA THR A 56 3.97 -5.98 -12.58
C THR A 56 5.41 -5.57 -12.44
N HIS A 57 5.90 -5.62 -11.21
CA HIS A 57 7.30 -5.62 -10.85
C HIS A 57 7.49 -6.73 -9.82
N GLY A 58 7.81 -7.91 -10.31
CA GLY A 58 7.78 -9.16 -9.55
C GLY A 58 9.14 -9.59 -9.06
N GLN A 59 9.14 -10.34 -7.95
CA GLN A 59 10.32 -10.96 -7.37
C GLN A 59 9.99 -12.38 -6.89
N LYS A 60 10.91 -13.30 -7.09
CA LYS A 60 10.71 -14.70 -6.69
C LYS A 60 10.65 -14.81 -5.16
N THR A 61 9.63 -15.48 -4.65
CA THR A 61 9.46 -15.88 -3.23
C THR A 61 9.08 -14.72 -2.28
N PHE A 62 9.65 -13.54 -2.47
CA PHE A 62 9.44 -12.38 -1.59
C PHE A 62 9.00 -11.17 -2.41
N ASN A 63 8.53 -10.12 -1.73
CA ASN A 63 8.18 -8.85 -2.34
C ASN A 63 7.20 -9.00 -3.52
N GLY A 64 7.39 -8.18 -4.54
CA GLY A 64 6.54 -8.10 -5.71
C GLY A 64 5.37 -7.15 -5.52
N VAL A 65 5.24 -6.21 -6.44
CA VAL A 65 4.13 -5.26 -6.51
C VAL A 65 3.49 -5.34 -7.89
N ALA A 66 2.20 -5.04 -7.96
CA ALA A 66 1.48 -4.97 -9.22
C ALA A 66 0.45 -3.85 -9.18
N VAL A 67 0.07 -3.37 -10.35
CA VAL A 67 -1.07 -2.47 -10.53
C VAL A 67 -2.01 -3.09 -11.56
N LEU A 68 -3.27 -3.22 -11.18
CA LEU A 68 -4.38 -3.63 -12.04
C LEU A 68 -5.20 -2.39 -12.39
N SER A 69 -5.57 -2.18 -13.64
CA SER A 69 -6.33 -1.00 -14.06
C SER A 69 -7.35 -1.33 -15.15
N LYS A 70 -8.57 -0.83 -15.02
CA LYS A 70 -9.56 -0.83 -16.10
C LYS A 70 -9.19 0.12 -17.23
N HIS A 71 -8.34 1.10 -16.93
CA HIS A 71 -7.79 2.03 -17.90
C HIS A 71 -6.46 1.54 -18.45
N ARG A 72 -6.07 1.93 -19.66
CA ARG A 72 -4.75 1.65 -20.18
C ARG A 72 -3.70 2.43 -19.39
N PHE A 73 -2.52 1.85 -19.29
CA PHE A 73 -1.37 2.54 -18.73
C PHE A 73 -0.76 3.46 -19.80
N ASP A 74 -0.62 4.73 -19.46
CA ASP A 74 0.11 5.71 -20.29
C ASP A 74 1.61 5.60 -20.03
N GLU A 75 1.99 5.35 -18.75
CA GLU A 75 3.37 5.13 -18.30
C GLU A 75 3.40 4.01 -17.25
N VAL A 76 4.52 3.26 -17.22
CA VAL A 76 4.81 2.23 -16.20
C VAL A 76 6.29 2.35 -15.83
N THR A 77 6.57 2.65 -14.56
CA THR A 77 7.94 2.86 -14.05
C THR A 77 8.16 1.98 -12.81
N PRO A 78 8.93 0.89 -12.93
CA PRO A 78 9.30 0.06 -11.77
C PRO A 78 10.48 0.66 -11.00
N GLY A 79 10.51 0.37 -9.68
CA GLY A 79 11.60 0.74 -8.79
C GLY A 79 11.49 2.16 -8.22
N LEU A 80 11.78 2.31 -6.93
CA LEU A 80 11.87 3.61 -6.29
C LEU A 80 13.21 4.25 -6.64
N PRO A 81 13.25 5.47 -7.22
CA PRO A 81 14.50 6.10 -7.60
C PRO A 81 15.39 6.45 -6.39
N GLY A 82 16.67 6.74 -6.67
CA GLY A 82 17.66 7.20 -5.67
C GLY A 82 18.55 6.12 -5.08
N ASP A 83 18.47 4.88 -5.55
CA ASP A 83 19.44 3.81 -5.27
C ASP A 83 19.39 2.76 -6.37
N ASP A 84 20.33 2.84 -7.31
CA ASP A 84 20.40 1.93 -8.46
C ASP A 84 20.83 0.50 -8.07
N GLY A 85 21.31 0.30 -6.85
CA GLY A 85 21.65 -1.00 -6.28
C GLY A 85 20.48 -1.72 -5.59
N ASP A 86 19.35 -1.06 -5.40
CA ASP A 86 18.17 -1.66 -4.78
C ASP A 86 17.30 -2.39 -5.83
N ASP A 87 17.48 -3.70 -5.94
CA ASP A 87 16.76 -4.59 -6.86
C ASP A 87 15.46 -5.17 -6.29
N HIS A 88 15.04 -4.73 -5.10
CA HIS A 88 13.83 -5.23 -4.48
C HIS A 88 12.56 -4.69 -5.17
N ALA A 89 11.69 -5.61 -5.56
CA ALA A 89 10.41 -5.32 -6.20
C ALA A 89 9.39 -4.79 -5.17
N ARG A 90 9.52 -3.50 -4.78
CA ARG A 90 8.73 -2.85 -3.72
C ARG A 90 7.99 -1.61 -4.16
N PHE A 91 8.21 -1.17 -5.39
CA PHE A 91 7.63 0.07 -5.90
C PHE A 91 7.29 -0.07 -7.39
N LEU A 92 6.10 0.36 -7.76
CA LEU A 92 5.66 0.41 -9.16
C LEU A 92 4.77 1.64 -9.36
N GLU A 93 5.24 2.60 -10.15
CA GLU A 93 4.46 3.77 -10.56
C GLU A 93 3.78 3.51 -11.89
N VAL A 94 2.54 3.95 -12.00
CA VAL A 94 1.81 4.00 -13.28
C VAL A 94 1.15 5.37 -13.46
N VAL A 95 0.95 5.76 -14.70
CA VAL A 95 0.05 6.85 -15.06
C VAL A 95 -1.12 6.27 -15.83
N VAL A 96 -2.33 6.63 -15.43
CA VAL A 96 -3.57 6.23 -16.10
C VAL A 96 -4.42 7.45 -16.40
N SER A 97 -5.02 7.50 -17.60
CA SER A 97 -5.96 8.54 -17.97
C SER A 97 -7.40 8.06 -17.79
N ALA A 98 -8.16 8.75 -16.93
CA ALA A 98 -9.60 8.61 -16.84
C ALA A 98 -10.26 9.83 -17.50
N GLY A 99 -10.74 9.65 -18.70
CA GLY A 99 -11.18 10.77 -19.54
C GLY A 99 -9.99 11.61 -20.02
N THR A 100 -9.98 12.91 -19.73
CA THR A 100 -8.94 13.84 -20.21
C THR A 100 -7.83 14.15 -19.20
N ARG A 101 -7.86 13.54 -18.02
CA ARG A 101 -6.92 13.87 -16.94
C ARG A 101 -6.12 12.66 -16.49
N PRO A 102 -4.79 12.74 -16.54
CA PRO A 102 -3.93 11.69 -15.99
C PRO A 102 -3.98 11.69 -14.46
N VAL A 103 -3.84 10.50 -13.88
CA VAL A 103 -3.60 10.28 -12.45
C VAL A 103 -2.37 9.42 -12.31
N ARG A 104 -1.42 9.86 -11.52
CA ARG A 104 -0.22 9.11 -11.18
C ARG A 104 -0.49 8.29 -9.93
N ILE A 105 -0.21 7.00 -9.99
CA ILE A 105 -0.50 6.07 -8.90
C ILE A 105 0.73 5.20 -8.66
N ALA A 106 1.18 5.11 -7.42
CA ALA A 106 2.27 4.23 -7.05
C ALA A 106 1.80 3.13 -6.09
N SER A 107 2.10 1.88 -6.43
CA SER A 107 1.99 0.73 -5.53
C SER A 107 3.25 0.62 -4.68
N ILE A 108 3.10 0.68 -3.37
CA ILE A 108 4.18 0.75 -2.39
C ILE A 108 4.15 -0.48 -1.48
N TYR A 109 5.28 -1.17 -1.36
CA TYR A 109 5.54 -2.19 -0.34
C TYR A 109 6.76 -1.78 0.47
N LEU A 110 6.56 -0.94 1.49
CA LEU A 110 7.62 -0.41 2.34
C LEU A 110 8.25 -1.53 3.18
N PRO A 111 9.60 -1.58 3.31
CA PRO A 111 10.26 -2.60 4.10
C PRO A 111 9.71 -2.71 5.54
N ASN A 112 9.52 -3.93 6.03
CA ASN A 112 9.03 -4.16 7.39
C ASN A 112 10.02 -3.66 8.46
N GLY A 113 11.31 -3.99 8.32
CA GLY A 113 12.37 -3.51 9.19
C GLY A 113 12.58 -4.31 10.48
N ASN A 114 11.77 -5.32 10.76
CA ASN A 114 11.91 -6.15 11.96
C ASN A 114 12.93 -7.29 11.80
N PRO A 115 13.63 -7.68 12.88
CA PRO A 115 13.72 -6.97 14.16
C PRO A 115 14.57 -5.70 14.03
N PRO A 116 14.21 -4.58 14.72
CA PRO A 116 14.91 -3.30 14.52
C PRO A 116 16.30 -3.25 15.17
N GLY A 117 16.63 -4.21 16.03
CA GLY A 117 17.83 -4.19 16.86
C GLY A 117 17.79 -3.14 18.00
N PRO A 118 18.79 -3.15 18.88
CA PRO A 118 18.87 -2.17 19.99
C PRO A 118 19.09 -0.74 19.45
N THR A 119 18.80 0.25 20.27
CA THR A 119 18.79 1.67 19.86
C THR A 119 20.16 2.17 19.39
N ASP A 120 21.21 1.70 20.02
CA ASP A 120 22.60 2.02 19.73
C ASP A 120 23.21 1.20 18.57
N ASN A 121 22.56 0.10 18.18
CA ASN A 121 23.00 -0.76 17.08
C ASN A 121 21.81 -1.30 16.27
N ARG A 122 21.22 -0.46 15.44
CA ARG A 122 20.10 -0.83 14.57
C ARG A 122 20.48 -1.90 13.55
N SER A 123 19.56 -2.85 13.32
CA SER A 123 19.74 -3.91 12.34
C SER A 123 19.82 -3.34 10.90
N ASP A 124 20.47 -4.08 9.99
CA ASP A 124 20.51 -3.72 8.57
C ASP A 124 19.13 -3.61 7.96
N LYS A 125 18.20 -4.47 8.36
CA LYS A 125 16.80 -4.42 7.93
C LYS A 125 16.13 -3.11 8.31
N TYR A 126 16.37 -2.64 9.53
CA TYR A 126 15.78 -1.39 9.98
C TYR A 126 16.47 -0.16 9.35
N ARG A 127 17.79 -0.20 9.19
CA ARG A 127 18.52 0.85 8.45
C ARG A 127 18.02 0.95 6.99
N TYR A 128 17.87 -0.20 6.32
CA TYR A 128 17.29 -0.25 4.97
C TYR A 128 15.89 0.36 4.93
N LYS A 129 15.01 0.00 5.88
CA LYS A 129 13.66 0.60 5.99
C LYS A 129 13.73 2.13 6.07
N LEU A 130 14.56 2.67 6.94
CA LEU A 130 14.66 4.12 7.13
C LEU A 130 15.21 4.82 5.88
N ALA A 131 16.27 4.27 5.26
CA ALA A 131 16.81 4.79 4.00
C ALA A 131 15.79 4.75 2.87
N TRP A 132 15.00 3.66 2.78
CA TRP A 132 13.93 3.53 1.80
C TRP A 132 12.83 4.60 2.01
N MET A 133 12.48 4.89 3.26
CA MET A 133 11.52 5.96 3.60
C MET A 133 12.06 7.34 3.24
N ASP A 134 13.35 7.59 3.44
CA ASP A 134 13.99 8.85 3.05
C ASP A 134 13.98 9.02 1.53
N ARG A 135 14.20 7.97 0.74
CA ARG A 135 14.05 7.97 -0.72
C ARG A 135 12.61 8.24 -1.14
N LEU A 136 11.64 7.60 -0.49
CA LEU A 136 10.21 7.84 -0.77
C LEU A 136 9.82 9.31 -0.50
N LEU A 137 10.38 9.92 0.54
CA LEU A 137 10.16 11.33 0.87
C LEU A 137 10.69 12.26 -0.25
N HIS A 138 11.89 11.99 -0.75
CA HIS A 138 12.46 12.75 -1.87
C HIS A 138 11.62 12.57 -3.14
N TYR A 139 11.27 11.33 -3.49
CA TYR A 139 10.41 11.02 -4.62
C TYR A 139 9.08 11.78 -4.52
N ALA A 140 8.39 11.72 -3.37
CA ALA A 140 7.11 12.39 -3.17
C ALA A 140 7.25 13.92 -3.30
N SER A 141 8.32 14.51 -2.74
CA SER A 141 8.63 15.94 -2.88
C SER A 141 8.80 16.36 -4.33
N ASP A 142 9.51 15.56 -5.14
CA ASP A 142 9.72 15.87 -6.55
C ASP A 142 8.41 15.72 -7.36
N ARG A 143 7.60 14.70 -7.08
CA ARG A 143 6.31 14.50 -7.74
C ARG A 143 5.30 15.59 -7.42
N LEU A 144 5.26 16.08 -6.18
CA LEU A 144 4.37 17.17 -5.78
C LEU A 144 4.61 18.47 -6.52
N ARG A 145 5.85 18.73 -7.03
CA ARG A 145 6.17 19.89 -7.85
C ARG A 145 5.51 19.87 -9.24
N LEU A 146 5.04 18.70 -9.68
CA LEU A 146 4.33 18.57 -10.96
C LEU A 146 2.89 19.06 -10.89
N GLU A 147 2.36 19.29 -9.65
CA GLU A 147 0.99 19.71 -9.40
C GLU A 147 -0.07 18.81 -10.06
N GLU A 148 0.25 17.52 -10.19
CA GLU A 148 -0.62 16.48 -10.75
C GLU A 148 -1.37 15.71 -9.64
N PRO A 149 -2.53 15.12 -9.95
CA PRO A 149 -3.14 14.14 -9.06
C PRO A 149 -2.22 12.94 -8.87
N LEU A 150 -1.75 12.75 -7.62
CA LEU A 150 -0.87 11.66 -7.21
C LEU A 150 -1.52 10.87 -6.09
N VAL A 151 -1.50 9.54 -6.21
CA VAL A 151 -1.93 8.61 -5.16
C VAL A 151 -0.78 7.66 -4.83
N LEU A 152 -0.26 7.73 -3.62
CA LEU A 152 0.73 6.81 -3.10
C LEU A 152 0.00 5.77 -2.24
N ALA A 153 -0.25 4.59 -2.79
CA ALA A 153 -1.08 3.55 -2.18
C ALA A 153 -0.25 2.31 -1.87
N GLY A 154 -0.39 1.72 -0.70
CA GLY A 154 0.35 0.50 -0.38
C GLY A 154 0.36 0.09 1.07
N ASP A 155 1.11 -0.98 1.32
CA ASP A 155 1.53 -1.41 2.64
C ASP A 155 2.79 -0.63 3.03
N TYR A 156 2.62 0.29 3.95
CA TYR A 156 3.70 1.14 4.45
C TYR A 156 4.47 0.51 5.60
N ASN A 157 3.96 -0.59 6.17
CA ASN A 157 4.55 -1.15 7.38
C ASN A 157 4.81 -0.10 8.47
N VAL A 158 3.90 0.86 8.62
CA VAL A 158 3.93 1.94 9.62
C VAL A 158 2.59 2.02 10.33
N ILE A 159 2.63 2.01 11.65
CA ILE A 159 1.52 2.38 12.53
C ILE A 159 1.68 3.87 12.87
N PRO A 160 0.91 4.78 12.27
CA PRO A 160 1.16 6.22 12.42
C PRO A 160 0.91 6.75 13.84
N ALA A 161 -0.15 6.26 14.48
CA ALA A 161 -0.60 6.77 15.78
C ALA A 161 -1.06 5.62 16.72
N PRO A 162 -1.12 5.85 18.03
CA PRO A 162 -1.68 4.87 18.96
C PRO A 162 -3.12 4.47 18.66
N ALA A 163 -3.90 5.32 18.01
CA ALA A 163 -5.27 5.02 17.57
C ALA A 163 -5.33 3.99 16.41
N ASP A 164 -4.20 3.73 15.74
CA ASP A 164 -4.07 2.82 14.61
C ASP A 164 -3.69 1.40 15.00
N VAL A 165 -3.68 1.10 16.29
CA VAL A 165 -3.34 -0.22 16.84
C VAL A 165 -4.23 -0.57 18.03
N SER A 166 -4.57 -1.85 18.17
CA SER A 166 -5.45 -2.34 19.24
C SER A 166 -4.82 -2.26 20.63
N ASN A 167 -3.49 -2.48 20.74
CA ASN A 167 -2.72 -2.42 21.97
C ASN A 167 -1.37 -1.74 21.73
N PRO A 168 -1.28 -0.40 21.84
CA PRO A 168 -0.04 0.34 21.57
C PRO A 168 1.17 -0.12 22.40
N ALA A 169 0.96 -0.55 23.64
CA ALA A 169 2.06 -0.97 24.52
C ALA A 169 2.81 -2.21 23.97
N ALA A 170 2.12 -3.09 23.27
CA ALA A 170 2.73 -4.26 22.67
C ALA A 170 3.65 -3.94 21.47
N TRP A 171 3.57 -2.72 20.90
CA TRP A 171 4.29 -2.32 19.69
C TRP A 171 5.43 -1.31 19.95
N VAL A 172 5.66 -0.90 21.19
CA VAL A 172 6.64 0.16 21.53
C VAL A 172 8.05 -0.13 20.98
N GLY A 173 8.47 -1.40 20.94
CA GLY A 173 9.79 -1.82 20.40
C GLY A 173 9.78 -2.28 18.95
N ASP A 174 8.62 -2.28 18.29
CA ASP A 174 8.47 -2.79 16.94
C ASP A 174 8.86 -1.76 15.86
N ALA A 175 9.50 -2.23 14.79
CA ALA A 175 9.95 -1.37 13.68
C ALA A 175 8.81 -0.57 13.02
N LEU A 176 7.57 -1.07 13.07
CA LEU A 176 6.39 -0.40 12.52
C LEU A 176 5.94 0.80 13.38
N PHE A 177 6.31 0.83 14.67
CA PHE A 177 5.82 1.81 15.64
C PHE A 177 6.93 2.66 16.28
N LEU A 178 8.21 2.39 15.98
CA LEU A 178 9.32 3.20 16.49
C LEU A 178 9.17 4.68 16.11
N PRO A 179 9.61 5.62 16.99
CA PRO A 179 9.52 7.05 16.72
C PRO A 179 10.15 7.48 15.39
N GLN A 180 11.29 6.89 15.01
CA GLN A 180 11.97 7.20 13.74
C GLN A 180 11.12 6.81 12.52
N THR A 181 10.43 5.67 12.56
CA THR A 181 9.50 5.24 11.50
C THR A 181 8.30 6.19 11.41
N ARG A 182 7.68 6.48 12.55
CA ARG A 182 6.52 7.38 12.62
C ARG A 182 6.85 8.81 12.19
N SER A 183 8.03 9.32 12.56
CA SER A 183 8.49 10.65 12.15
C SER A 183 8.64 10.76 10.64
N ARG A 184 9.18 9.74 9.96
CA ARG A 184 9.31 9.72 8.50
C ARG A 184 7.97 9.64 7.78
N PHE A 185 7.02 8.86 8.31
CA PHE A 185 5.67 8.85 7.79
C PHE A 185 4.98 10.21 7.98
N GLY A 186 5.17 10.82 9.16
CA GLY A 186 4.71 12.19 9.43
C GLY A 186 5.32 13.22 8.47
N ALA A 187 6.60 13.06 8.11
CA ALA A 187 7.25 13.94 7.13
C ALA A 187 6.60 13.85 5.74
N LEU A 188 6.19 12.63 5.29
CA LEU A 188 5.42 12.48 4.04
C LEU A 188 4.09 13.27 4.10
N VAL A 189 3.35 13.14 5.19
CA VAL A 189 2.10 13.89 5.37
C VAL A 189 2.36 15.40 5.39
N HIS A 190 3.43 15.84 6.06
CA HIS A 190 3.79 17.27 6.14
C HIS A 190 4.31 17.88 4.83
N LEU A 191 4.61 17.07 3.80
CA LEU A 191 4.83 17.60 2.44
C LEU A 191 3.54 18.17 1.81
N GLY A 192 2.39 17.97 2.44
CA GLY A 192 1.07 18.33 1.93
C GLY A 192 0.25 17.14 1.43
N LEU A 193 0.68 15.91 1.72
CA LEU A 193 -0.10 14.72 1.39
C LEU A 193 -1.23 14.51 2.42
N THR A 194 -2.40 14.09 1.92
CA THR A 194 -3.57 13.76 2.74
C THR A 194 -3.73 12.25 2.86
N GLU A 195 -3.79 11.71 4.07
CA GLU A 195 -4.11 10.29 4.28
C GLU A 195 -5.64 10.11 4.15
N ALA A 196 -6.06 9.39 3.11
CA ALA A 196 -7.45 9.36 2.65
C ALA A 196 -8.44 8.79 3.69
N VAL A 197 -8.08 7.71 4.39
CA VAL A 197 -8.98 7.08 5.36
C VAL A 197 -9.19 8.01 6.56
N ARG A 198 -8.12 8.63 7.08
CA ARG A 198 -8.23 9.56 8.21
C ARG A 198 -8.88 10.88 7.85
N ALA A 199 -8.80 11.31 6.60
CA ALA A 199 -9.51 12.49 6.11
C ALA A 199 -11.03 12.28 6.05
N THR A 200 -11.50 11.03 6.01
CA THR A 200 -12.94 10.70 5.85
C THR A 200 -13.57 10.09 7.11
N THR A 201 -12.79 9.74 8.13
CA THR A 201 -13.34 9.17 9.38
C THR A 201 -12.49 9.44 10.60
N ASP A 202 -13.16 9.81 11.70
CA ASP A 202 -12.58 9.90 13.05
C ASP A 202 -12.73 8.58 13.83
N ALA A 203 -13.30 7.55 13.22
CA ALA A 203 -13.54 6.28 13.87
C ALA A 203 -12.23 5.66 14.40
N ALA A 204 -12.24 5.22 15.66
CA ALA A 204 -11.16 4.43 16.22
C ALA A 204 -11.19 2.99 15.68
N ARG A 205 -10.03 2.30 15.77
CA ARG A 205 -9.93 0.87 15.43
C ARG A 205 -10.27 0.55 13.97
N VAL A 206 -9.88 1.42 13.07
CA VAL A 206 -9.95 1.22 11.63
C VAL A 206 -8.67 0.52 11.22
N TYR A 207 -8.70 -0.81 11.14
CA TYR A 207 -7.50 -1.64 10.89
C TYR A 207 -7.53 -2.22 9.48
N THR A 208 -6.32 -2.46 8.93
CA THR A 208 -6.12 -3.08 7.63
C THR A 208 -5.43 -4.44 7.71
N PHE A 209 -4.84 -4.77 8.87
CA PHE A 209 -4.06 -5.99 9.10
C PHE A 209 -4.46 -6.67 10.43
N TRP A 210 -4.50 -8.00 10.42
CA TRP A 210 -4.62 -8.88 11.60
C TRP A 210 -3.76 -10.11 11.39
N ASP A 211 -2.80 -10.34 12.29
CA ASP A 211 -1.95 -11.53 12.28
C ASP A 211 -2.80 -12.82 12.20
N TYR A 212 -2.25 -13.86 11.58
CA TYR A 212 -2.87 -15.19 11.57
C TYR A 212 -2.84 -15.87 12.94
N GLN A 213 -1.91 -15.45 13.81
CA GLN A 213 -1.66 -16.08 15.10
C GLN A 213 -2.52 -15.48 16.22
N ALA A 214 -2.52 -16.18 17.36
CA ALA A 214 -3.12 -15.76 18.63
C ALA A 214 -4.62 -15.38 18.55
N GLY A 215 -5.32 -15.75 17.49
CA GLY A 215 -6.73 -15.38 17.29
C GLY A 215 -6.92 -13.87 17.10
N ALA A 216 -5.96 -13.19 16.46
CA ALA A 216 -5.96 -11.74 16.31
C ALA A 216 -7.22 -11.23 15.60
N TRP A 217 -7.69 -11.91 14.56
CA TRP A 217 -8.92 -11.56 13.86
C TRP A 217 -10.15 -11.62 14.77
N GLN A 218 -10.34 -12.73 15.48
CA GLN A 218 -11.49 -12.96 16.36
C GLN A 218 -11.53 -11.96 17.54
N LYS A 219 -10.34 -11.57 18.04
CA LYS A 219 -10.17 -10.59 19.11
C LYS A 219 -10.20 -9.15 18.63
N ASN A 220 -10.29 -8.93 17.31
CA ASN A 220 -10.08 -7.64 16.67
C ASN A 220 -8.77 -6.94 17.10
N ALA A 221 -7.71 -7.74 17.30
CA ALA A 221 -6.37 -7.25 17.63
C ALA A 221 -5.64 -6.87 16.33
N GLY A 222 -6.04 -5.78 15.72
CA GLY A 222 -5.54 -5.31 14.43
C GLY A 222 -4.66 -4.07 14.51
N ILE A 223 -4.07 -3.75 13.38
CA ILE A 223 -3.30 -2.52 13.13
C ILE A 223 -3.66 -1.94 11.77
N ARG A 224 -3.43 -0.64 11.57
CA ARG A 224 -3.57 0.03 10.27
C ARG A 224 -2.19 0.39 9.73
N ILE A 225 -1.79 -0.30 8.68
CA ILE A 225 -0.46 -0.17 8.05
C ILE A 225 -0.52 -0.01 6.52
N ASP A 226 -1.72 -0.18 5.94
CA ASP A 226 -1.98 0.11 4.53
C ASP A 226 -2.59 1.51 4.43
N HIS A 227 -2.01 2.35 3.59
CA HIS A 227 -2.36 3.77 3.49
C HIS A 227 -2.50 4.21 2.04
N LEU A 228 -3.35 5.22 1.81
CA LEU A 228 -3.48 5.93 0.54
C LEU A 228 -3.21 7.42 0.82
N LEU A 229 -2.03 7.89 0.39
CA LEU A 229 -1.63 9.28 0.52
C LEU A 229 -1.92 10.03 -0.78
N LEU A 230 -2.65 11.11 -0.69
CA LEU A 230 -3.15 11.90 -1.82
C LEU A 230 -2.39 13.22 -1.92
N SER A 231 -1.94 13.62 -3.14
CA SER A 231 -1.50 14.99 -3.38
C SER A 231 -2.66 15.99 -3.16
N PRO A 232 -2.41 17.29 -2.99
CA PRO A 232 -3.47 18.29 -2.90
C PRO A 232 -4.47 18.18 -4.04
N GLN A 233 -4.00 17.99 -5.29
CA GLN A 233 -4.84 17.86 -6.48
C GLN A 233 -5.71 16.59 -6.47
N ALA A 234 -5.26 15.51 -5.83
CA ALA A 234 -6.05 14.31 -5.62
C ALA A 234 -6.98 14.47 -4.41
N ALA A 235 -6.53 15.11 -3.33
CA ALA A 235 -7.31 15.36 -2.11
C ALA A 235 -8.52 16.28 -2.37
N ASP A 236 -8.38 17.29 -3.24
CA ASP A 236 -9.49 18.17 -3.67
C ASP A 236 -10.62 17.39 -4.36
N ARG A 237 -10.35 16.17 -4.82
CA ARG A 237 -11.30 15.28 -5.49
C ARG A 237 -11.78 14.13 -4.60
N LEU A 238 -11.37 14.10 -3.35
CA LEU A 238 -11.74 13.05 -2.41
C LEU A 238 -13.24 13.08 -2.13
N VAL A 239 -13.93 11.99 -2.49
CA VAL A 239 -15.35 11.78 -2.20
C VAL A 239 -15.51 10.99 -0.90
N THR A 240 -14.83 9.86 -0.81
CA THR A 240 -14.86 8.97 0.37
C THR A 240 -13.68 8.00 0.33
N ALA A 241 -13.41 7.37 1.47
CA ALA A 241 -12.44 6.29 1.58
C ALA A 241 -12.97 5.20 2.54
N GLY A 242 -12.44 4.00 2.45
CA GLY A 242 -12.90 2.91 3.30
C GLY A 242 -11.99 1.70 3.29
N ILE A 243 -12.39 0.69 4.06
CA ILE A 243 -11.69 -0.58 4.24
C ILE A 243 -12.68 -1.72 4.13
N ASP A 244 -12.38 -2.68 3.26
CA ASP A 244 -13.24 -3.86 3.03
C ASP A 244 -12.88 -4.97 4.03
N ARG A 245 -13.12 -4.70 5.31
CA ARG A 245 -12.78 -5.59 6.42
C ARG A 245 -13.36 -7.00 6.29
N HIS A 246 -14.52 -7.17 5.66
CA HIS A 246 -15.20 -8.46 5.52
C HIS A 246 -14.34 -9.51 4.80
N VAL A 247 -13.45 -9.09 3.90
CA VAL A 247 -12.52 -9.95 3.15
C VAL A 247 -11.61 -10.78 4.08
N ARG A 248 -11.28 -10.27 5.28
CA ARG A 248 -10.50 -11.00 6.28
C ARG A 248 -11.20 -12.25 6.82
N GLY A 249 -12.52 -12.30 6.70
CA GLY A 249 -13.35 -13.45 7.10
C GLY A 249 -13.53 -14.50 6.00
N TRP A 250 -12.99 -14.31 4.81
CA TRP A 250 -13.11 -15.25 3.70
C TRP A 250 -12.24 -16.50 3.89
N GLU A 251 -12.40 -17.50 3.01
CA GLU A 251 -11.55 -18.68 2.99
C GLU A 251 -10.12 -18.31 2.56
N ARG A 252 -9.11 -18.80 3.26
CA ARG A 252 -7.66 -18.54 3.03
C ARG A 252 -7.34 -17.06 2.79
N PRO A 253 -7.80 -16.15 3.66
CA PRO A 253 -7.66 -14.73 3.42
C PRO A 253 -6.18 -14.30 3.52
N SER A 254 -5.87 -13.12 2.99
CA SER A 254 -4.66 -12.40 3.40
C SER A 254 -4.80 -11.95 4.86
N ASP A 255 -3.69 -11.72 5.53
CA ASP A 255 -3.63 -11.03 6.82
C ASP A 255 -3.97 -9.54 6.71
N HIS A 256 -3.90 -8.99 5.49
CA HIS A 256 -4.40 -7.65 5.14
C HIS A 256 -5.75 -7.72 4.45
N VAL A 257 -6.44 -6.57 4.44
CA VAL A 257 -7.68 -6.35 3.69
C VAL A 257 -7.55 -5.14 2.77
N PRO A 258 -8.36 -5.04 1.69
CA PRO A 258 -8.34 -3.88 0.82
C PRO A 258 -8.69 -2.58 1.56
N ALA A 259 -7.88 -1.53 1.35
CA ALA A 259 -8.23 -0.15 1.63
C ALA A 259 -8.42 0.59 0.30
N TRP A 260 -9.34 1.53 0.25
CA TRP A 260 -9.70 2.21 -1.01
C TRP A 260 -10.10 3.66 -0.81
N VAL A 261 -9.97 4.44 -1.88
CA VAL A 261 -10.42 5.82 -2.00
C VAL A 261 -11.27 5.98 -3.27
N GLU A 262 -12.24 6.87 -3.21
CA GLU A 262 -13.02 7.30 -4.36
C GLU A 262 -12.76 8.78 -4.65
N LEU A 263 -12.31 9.07 -5.87
CA LEU A 263 -12.01 10.40 -6.35
C LEU A 263 -13.01 10.79 -7.46
N GLN A 264 -13.48 12.02 -7.44
CA GLN A 264 -14.26 12.60 -8.53
C GLN A 264 -13.32 12.99 -9.68
N MET A 265 -13.46 12.32 -10.84
CA MET A 265 -12.61 12.55 -12.01
C MET A 265 -13.37 13.31 -13.09
#